data_ce6496550deaacc991d663911ccce807
#
_entry.id   ce6496550deaacc991d663911ccce807
#
_cell.length_a   1.000
_cell.length_b   1.000
_cell.length_c   1.000
_cell.angle_alpha   90.00
_cell.angle_beta   90.00
_cell.angle_gamma   90.00
#
_symmetry.space_group_name_H-M   'P 1'
#
loop_
_entity.id
_entity.type
_entity.pdbx_description
1 polymer ?
#
loop_
_entity_poly.entity_id
_entity_poly.type
_entity_poly.pdbx_seq_one_letter_code
_entity_poly.pdbx_strand_id
1 'polypeptide(L)'
;MAGNQQVTASSGRAARLSAFDAAARPLVTPSLLNCDFSKVGEELDALKAAGVLAVHLDVMDGHFVPNLSYGPPVIADWRKRTDFPFDTHLMMSDPARYVDAFAAAGCDVIIFHIEAVPHPVPLARRIRHLGCQASIALNPPTAVEAILPYLDEVDAVLVMSVMPGFGGQVFDATVLDKVRALRAARPSLKISIDGGIKPDTATLAVSAGATQLVAGSAVFRNPGNYAAALAELGEGARRGSHQ
;
A
#
# COMPACT_ATOMS: atom_id res chain seq x y z
N MET A 1 -31.61 5.99 -10.54
CA MET A 1 -30.56 5.06 -11.01
C MET A 1 -29.25 5.09 -10.18
N ALA A 2 -29.03 6.09 -9.31
CA ALA A 2 -27.82 6.17 -8.46
C ALA A 2 -27.75 5.09 -7.35
N GLY A 3 -28.86 4.64 -6.80
CA GLY A 3 -28.86 3.69 -5.66
C GLY A 3 -28.36 2.28 -6.02
N ASN A 4 -28.57 1.83 -7.26
CA ASN A 4 -28.18 0.48 -7.65
C ASN A 4 -26.67 0.36 -7.95
N GLN A 5 -26.00 1.45 -8.34
CA GLN A 5 -24.56 1.48 -8.58
C GLN A 5 -23.75 1.52 -7.26
N GLN A 6 -24.28 2.17 -6.21
CA GLN A 6 -23.63 2.18 -4.89
C GLN A 6 -23.65 0.80 -4.21
N VAL A 7 -24.76 0.06 -4.32
CA VAL A 7 -24.87 -1.28 -3.72
C VAL A 7 -23.94 -2.30 -4.40
N THR A 8 -23.79 -2.24 -5.73
CA THR A 8 -22.88 -3.15 -6.48
C THR A 8 -21.40 -2.80 -6.23
N ALA A 9 -21.04 -1.51 -6.11
CA ALA A 9 -19.67 -1.09 -5.80
C ALA A 9 -19.26 -1.49 -4.37
N SER A 10 -20.17 -1.43 -3.41
CA SER A 10 -19.93 -1.84 -2.01
C SER A 10 -19.73 -3.35 -1.88
N SER A 11 -20.53 -4.16 -2.57
CA SER A 11 -20.40 -5.62 -2.54
C SER A 11 -19.08 -6.10 -3.18
N GLY A 12 -18.65 -5.45 -4.27
CA GLY A 12 -17.38 -5.75 -4.92
C GLY A 12 -16.17 -5.40 -4.04
N ARG A 13 -16.20 -4.27 -3.31
CA ARG A 13 -15.13 -3.89 -2.36
C ARG A 13 -15.02 -4.90 -1.23
N ALA A 14 -16.12 -5.28 -0.60
CA ALA A 14 -16.11 -6.25 0.49
C ALA A 14 -15.48 -7.57 0.06
N ALA A 15 -15.78 -8.07 -1.15
CA ALA A 15 -15.17 -9.27 -1.70
C ALA A 15 -13.65 -9.11 -1.93
N ARG A 16 -13.21 -7.97 -2.49
CA ARG A 16 -11.78 -7.68 -2.69
C ARG A 16 -11.03 -7.59 -1.37
N LEU A 17 -11.56 -6.90 -0.37
CA LEU A 17 -10.97 -6.81 0.96
C LEU A 17 -10.90 -8.18 1.65
N SER A 18 -11.95 -9.00 1.54
CA SER A 18 -11.94 -10.37 2.06
C SER A 18 -10.82 -11.21 1.41
N ALA A 19 -10.65 -11.13 0.10
CA ALA A 19 -9.57 -11.82 -0.61
C ALA A 19 -8.18 -11.29 -0.21
N PHE A 20 -8.04 -9.97 -0.06
CA PHE A 20 -6.81 -9.33 0.40
C PHE A 20 -6.42 -9.75 1.83
N ASP A 21 -7.41 -9.85 2.72
CA ASP A 21 -7.18 -10.27 4.11
C ASP A 21 -6.86 -11.76 4.23
N ALA A 22 -7.46 -12.59 3.38
CA ALA A 22 -7.20 -14.02 3.34
C ALA A 22 -5.88 -14.40 2.63
N ALA A 23 -5.25 -13.46 1.92
CA ALA A 23 -4.00 -13.72 1.20
C ALA A 23 -2.89 -14.14 2.17
N ALA A 24 -2.10 -15.14 1.76
CA ALA A 24 -0.94 -15.58 2.52
C ALA A 24 0.07 -14.45 2.70
N ARG A 25 0.65 -14.38 3.90
CA ARG A 25 1.64 -13.36 4.25
C ARG A 25 3.05 -14.00 4.38
N PRO A 26 4.12 -13.29 4.06
CA PRO A 26 4.16 -11.90 3.56
C PRO A 26 3.66 -11.78 2.11
N LEU A 27 2.93 -10.70 1.82
CA LEU A 27 2.38 -10.39 0.51
C LEU A 27 3.28 -9.38 -0.22
N VAL A 28 3.60 -9.62 -1.49
CA VAL A 28 4.23 -8.62 -2.36
C VAL A 28 3.14 -7.86 -3.11
N THR A 29 3.13 -6.52 -2.97
CA THR A 29 2.23 -5.61 -3.68
C THR A 29 3.03 -4.73 -4.63
N PRO A 30 2.93 -4.94 -5.96
CA PRO A 30 3.60 -4.08 -6.93
C PRO A 30 3.09 -2.65 -6.89
N SER A 31 4.00 -1.65 -6.78
CA SER A 31 3.65 -0.23 -6.89
C SER A 31 3.56 0.17 -8.35
N LEU A 32 2.38 0.61 -8.79
CA LEU A 32 2.15 1.07 -10.16
C LEU A 32 2.89 2.38 -10.48
N LEU A 33 3.50 3.06 -9.51
CA LEU A 33 4.34 4.22 -9.76
C LEU A 33 5.49 3.93 -10.74
N ASN A 34 5.93 2.68 -10.81
CA ASN A 34 7.05 2.25 -11.64
C ASN A 34 6.64 1.56 -12.96
N CYS A 35 5.34 1.44 -13.24
CA CYS A 35 4.85 0.86 -14.49
C CYS A 35 4.83 1.88 -15.65
N ASP A 36 4.61 1.43 -16.86
CA ASP A 36 4.33 2.31 -18.00
C ASP A 36 2.89 2.83 -17.90
N PHE A 37 2.73 4.10 -17.53
CA PHE A 37 1.41 4.73 -17.37
C PHE A 37 0.60 4.81 -18.68
N SER A 38 1.25 4.70 -19.85
CA SER A 38 0.55 4.64 -21.13
C SER A 38 -0.14 3.30 -21.38
N LYS A 39 0.21 2.25 -20.60
CA LYS A 39 -0.21 0.87 -20.78
C LYS A 39 -0.72 0.19 -19.50
N VAL A 40 -1.18 0.96 -18.50
CA VAL A 40 -1.57 0.41 -17.20
C VAL A 40 -2.55 -0.75 -17.32
N GLY A 41 -3.47 -0.74 -18.28
CA GLY A 41 -4.36 -1.87 -18.50
C GLY A 41 -3.63 -3.17 -18.86
N GLU A 42 -2.62 -3.11 -19.73
CA GLU A 42 -1.78 -4.26 -20.09
C GLU A 42 -0.91 -4.70 -18.91
N GLU A 43 -0.38 -3.75 -18.14
CA GLU A 43 0.39 -4.01 -16.93
C GLU A 43 -0.42 -4.75 -15.87
N LEU A 44 -1.67 -4.33 -15.64
CA LEU A 44 -2.59 -5.00 -14.71
C LEU A 44 -2.90 -6.43 -15.16
N ASP A 45 -3.11 -6.65 -16.45
CA ASP A 45 -3.34 -7.99 -17.01
C ASP A 45 -2.10 -8.89 -16.85
N ALA A 46 -0.90 -8.34 -17.10
CA ALA A 46 0.37 -9.05 -16.93
C ALA A 46 0.66 -9.40 -15.45
N LEU A 47 0.39 -8.47 -14.53
CA LEU A 47 0.51 -8.72 -13.09
C LEU A 47 -0.45 -9.80 -12.61
N LYS A 48 -1.68 -9.81 -13.15
CA LYS A 48 -2.67 -10.85 -12.86
C LYS A 48 -2.21 -12.22 -13.34
N ALA A 49 -1.66 -12.30 -14.56
CA ALA A 49 -1.09 -13.52 -15.10
C ALA A 49 0.12 -14.01 -14.29
N ALA A 50 0.89 -13.10 -13.68
CA ALA A 50 2.01 -13.40 -12.79
C ALA A 50 1.58 -13.82 -11.36
N GLY A 51 0.28 -13.85 -11.05
CA GLY A 51 -0.23 -14.29 -9.75
C GLY A 51 -0.24 -13.21 -8.67
N VAL A 52 -0.16 -11.92 -9.03
CA VAL A 52 -0.32 -10.79 -8.09
C VAL A 52 -1.73 -10.82 -7.50
N LEU A 53 -1.85 -10.50 -6.22
CA LEU A 53 -3.12 -10.51 -5.49
C LEU A 53 -3.63 -9.10 -5.15
N ALA A 54 -2.79 -8.08 -5.17
CA ALA A 54 -3.13 -6.68 -4.92
C ALA A 54 -2.09 -5.76 -5.55
N VAL A 55 -2.43 -4.51 -5.82
CA VAL A 55 -1.50 -3.49 -6.32
C VAL A 55 -1.47 -2.27 -5.41
N HIS A 56 -0.31 -1.61 -5.35
CA HIS A 56 -0.10 -0.39 -4.57
C HIS A 56 -0.16 0.84 -5.48
N LEU A 57 -0.89 1.86 -5.02
CA LEU A 57 -1.14 3.09 -5.77
C LEU A 57 -0.54 4.28 -5.01
N ASP A 58 0.53 4.86 -5.54
CA ASP A 58 1.20 6.02 -4.96
C ASP A 58 0.61 7.31 -5.50
N VAL A 59 -0.17 8.01 -4.66
CA VAL A 59 -0.83 9.28 -5.01
C VAL A 59 -0.07 10.44 -4.39
N MET A 60 0.37 11.38 -5.24
CA MET A 60 1.23 12.51 -4.86
C MET A 60 0.59 13.83 -5.30
N ASP A 61 0.59 14.83 -4.41
CA ASP A 61 -0.05 16.13 -4.61
C ASP A 61 0.89 17.28 -4.99
N GLY A 62 2.21 17.02 -5.04
CA GLY A 62 3.21 18.06 -5.30
C GLY A 62 3.45 19.03 -4.14
N HIS A 63 2.86 18.80 -2.97
CA HIS A 63 2.99 19.61 -1.76
C HIS A 63 3.60 18.81 -0.61
N PHE A 64 3.02 17.66 -0.29
CA PHE A 64 3.58 16.74 0.72
C PHE A 64 4.90 16.14 0.24
N VAL A 65 4.99 15.85 -1.05
CA VAL A 65 6.21 15.40 -1.74
C VAL A 65 6.46 16.24 -2.99
N PRO A 66 7.72 16.43 -3.44
CA PRO A 66 8.06 17.25 -4.61
C PRO A 66 7.84 16.49 -5.93
N ASN A 67 6.72 15.80 -6.06
CA ASN A 67 6.33 15.03 -7.24
C ASN A 67 4.80 14.98 -7.36
N LEU A 68 4.31 14.74 -8.57
CA LEU A 68 2.91 14.54 -8.89
C LEU A 68 2.73 13.16 -9.53
N SER A 69 1.64 12.48 -9.26
CA SER A 69 1.32 11.22 -9.93
C SER A 69 -0.08 11.25 -10.57
N TYR A 70 -1.05 10.61 -10.00
CA TYR A 70 -2.40 10.48 -10.54
C TYR A 70 -3.44 10.66 -9.42
N GLY A 71 -4.71 10.81 -9.82
CA GLY A 71 -5.81 11.06 -8.87
C GLY A 71 -7.03 10.18 -9.13
N PRO A 72 -8.15 10.47 -8.41
CA PRO A 72 -9.36 9.65 -8.44
C PRO A 72 -9.90 9.32 -9.83
N PRO A 73 -9.93 10.24 -10.83
CA PRO A 73 -10.46 9.92 -12.16
C PRO A 73 -9.67 8.80 -12.86
N VAL A 74 -8.34 8.83 -12.76
CA VAL A 74 -7.45 7.82 -13.36
C VAL A 74 -7.64 6.47 -12.67
N ILE A 75 -7.70 6.46 -11.33
CA ILE A 75 -7.93 5.25 -10.53
C ILE A 75 -9.30 4.64 -10.85
N ALA A 76 -10.34 5.46 -11.04
CA ALA A 76 -11.66 4.99 -11.43
C ALA A 76 -11.67 4.29 -12.80
N ASP A 77 -10.84 4.74 -13.74
CA ASP A 77 -10.68 4.06 -15.03
C ASP A 77 -9.90 2.74 -14.89
N TRP A 78 -8.86 2.71 -14.08
CA TRP A 78 -8.14 1.46 -13.76
C TRP A 78 -9.04 0.46 -13.05
N ARG A 79 -9.93 0.90 -12.16
CA ARG A 79 -10.90 0.03 -11.47
C ARG A 79 -11.80 -0.73 -12.43
N LYS A 80 -12.13 -0.18 -13.58
CA LYS A 80 -12.94 -0.84 -14.62
C LYS A 80 -12.20 -2.01 -15.29
N ARG A 81 -10.87 -2.08 -15.16
CA ARG A 81 -9.99 -3.06 -15.83
C ARG A 81 -9.66 -4.25 -14.92
N THR A 82 -9.79 -4.12 -13.61
CA THR A 82 -9.29 -5.14 -12.69
C THR A 82 -10.09 -5.22 -11.39
N ASP A 83 -10.11 -6.40 -10.79
CA ASP A 83 -10.63 -6.64 -9.44
C ASP A 83 -9.54 -6.71 -8.37
N PHE A 84 -8.30 -6.30 -8.67
CA PHE A 84 -7.27 -6.21 -7.65
C PHE A 84 -7.72 -5.31 -6.50
N PRO A 85 -7.51 -5.69 -5.23
CA PRO A 85 -7.49 -4.72 -4.15
C PRO A 85 -6.52 -3.59 -4.46
N PHE A 86 -7.00 -2.35 -4.34
CA PHE A 86 -6.19 -1.13 -4.48
C PHE A 86 -5.76 -0.67 -3.10
N ASP A 87 -4.47 -0.86 -2.81
CA ASP A 87 -3.79 -0.39 -1.60
C ASP A 87 -3.25 1.01 -1.89
N THR A 88 -3.99 2.06 -1.48
CA THR A 88 -3.81 3.42 -2.00
C THR A 88 -3.11 4.31 -0.98
N HIS A 89 -1.90 4.71 -1.29
CA HIS A 89 -1.00 5.50 -0.45
C HIS A 89 -1.10 6.99 -0.83
N LEU A 90 -1.66 7.79 0.08
CA LEU A 90 -1.89 9.21 -0.10
C LEU A 90 -0.71 10.03 0.47
N MET A 91 0.23 10.38 -0.37
CA MET A 91 1.31 11.34 -0.09
C MET A 91 0.80 12.75 -0.38
N MET A 92 -0.10 13.24 0.51
CA MET A 92 -0.87 14.48 0.34
C MET A 92 -0.87 15.30 1.63
N SER A 93 -0.84 16.62 1.48
CA SER A 93 -0.87 17.56 2.61
C SER A 93 -2.24 17.63 3.31
N ASP A 94 -3.33 17.36 2.57
CA ASP A 94 -4.70 17.33 3.10
C ASP A 94 -5.46 16.11 2.56
N PRO A 95 -5.15 14.89 3.03
CA PRO A 95 -5.83 13.68 2.57
C PRO A 95 -7.32 13.67 2.96
N ALA A 96 -7.71 14.33 4.07
CA ALA A 96 -9.09 14.37 4.54
C ALA A 96 -10.05 14.98 3.51
N ARG A 97 -9.57 15.88 2.69
CA ARG A 97 -10.35 16.52 1.60
C ARG A 97 -10.74 15.53 0.51
N TYR A 98 -9.97 14.47 0.30
CA TYR A 98 -10.07 13.63 -0.89
C TYR A 98 -10.47 12.18 -0.64
N VAL A 99 -10.51 11.71 0.61
CA VAL A 99 -10.77 10.28 0.90
C VAL A 99 -12.10 9.77 0.34
N ASP A 100 -13.15 10.61 0.29
CA ASP A 100 -14.44 10.22 -0.31
C ASP A 100 -14.30 9.98 -1.82
N ALA A 101 -13.55 10.84 -2.50
CA ALA A 101 -13.30 10.72 -3.94
C ALA A 101 -12.46 9.47 -4.26
N PHE A 102 -11.45 9.15 -3.45
CA PHE A 102 -10.66 7.93 -3.60
C PHE A 102 -11.48 6.67 -3.31
N ALA A 103 -12.29 6.68 -2.26
CA ALA A 103 -13.22 5.60 -2.00
C ALA A 103 -14.21 5.40 -3.15
N ALA A 104 -14.79 6.48 -3.68
CA ALA A 104 -15.70 6.42 -4.84
C ALA A 104 -14.99 5.92 -6.12
N ALA A 105 -13.70 6.25 -6.30
CA ALA A 105 -12.87 5.76 -7.41
C ALA A 105 -12.56 4.25 -7.33
N GLY A 106 -12.86 3.60 -6.20
CA GLY A 106 -12.69 2.16 -6.03
C GLY A 106 -11.43 1.74 -5.26
N CYS A 107 -10.81 2.66 -4.51
CA CYS A 107 -9.77 2.32 -3.55
C CYS A 107 -10.34 1.44 -2.44
N ASP A 108 -9.61 0.42 -2.03
CA ASP A 108 -10.03 -0.56 -1.03
C ASP A 108 -9.35 -0.33 0.32
N VAL A 109 -8.06 -0.06 0.31
CA VAL A 109 -7.27 0.41 1.46
C VAL A 109 -6.86 1.85 1.19
N ILE A 110 -7.03 2.74 2.16
CA ILE A 110 -6.60 4.15 2.07
C ILE A 110 -5.58 4.39 3.17
N ILE A 111 -4.36 4.74 2.75
CA ILE A 111 -3.21 4.98 3.61
C ILE A 111 -2.94 6.48 3.64
N PHE A 112 -2.90 7.08 4.82
CA PHE A 112 -2.56 8.48 4.99
C PHE A 112 -1.39 8.65 5.96
N HIS A 113 -0.60 9.69 5.77
CA HIS A 113 0.55 9.99 6.61
C HIS A 113 0.17 10.65 7.93
N ILE A 114 0.78 10.19 9.04
CA ILE A 114 0.63 10.83 10.36
C ILE A 114 1.12 12.29 10.32
N GLU A 115 2.13 12.57 9.52
CA GLU A 115 2.71 13.89 9.36
C GLU A 115 1.75 14.90 8.72
N ALA A 116 0.78 14.43 7.95
CA ALA A 116 -0.23 15.27 7.30
C ALA A 116 -1.52 15.42 8.13
N VAL A 117 -1.71 14.60 9.17
CA VAL A 117 -3.00 14.51 9.89
C VAL A 117 -2.77 14.56 11.40
N PRO A 118 -2.82 15.78 12.02
CA PRO A 118 -2.59 15.94 13.46
C PRO A 118 -3.58 15.16 14.35
N HIS A 119 -4.79 14.90 13.85
CA HIS A 119 -5.83 14.13 14.54
C HIS A 119 -6.29 12.96 13.66
N PRO A 120 -5.58 11.79 13.66
CA PRO A 120 -5.81 10.71 12.71
C PRO A 120 -7.13 9.94 12.94
N VAL A 121 -7.63 9.88 14.16
CA VAL A 121 -8.81 9.06 14.52
C VAL A 121 -10.07 9.42 13.73
N PRO A 122 -10.49 10.70 13.61
CA PRO A 122 -11.66 11.05 12.81
C PRO A 122 -11.53 10.64 11.35
N LEU A 123 -10.32 10.77 10.77
CA LEU A 123 -10.07 10.39 9.38
C LEU A 123 -10.11 8.87 9.20
N ALA A 124 -9.47 8.11 10.08
CA ALA A 124 -9.50 6.65 10.05
C ALA A 124 -10.93 6.11 10.14
N ARG A 125 -11.74 6.65 11.05
CA ARG A 125 -13.16 6.27 11.20
C ARG A 125 -13.98 6.64 9.96
N ARG A 126 -13.72 7.80 9.33
CA ARG A 126 -14.37 8.19 8.08
C ARG A 126 -14.05 7.23 6.95
N ILE A 127 -12.78 6.85 6.78
CA ILE A 127 -12.33 5.86 5.78
C ILE A 127 -13.06 4.52 5.99
N ARG A 128 -13.13 4.05 7.23
CA ARG A 128 -13.88 2.82 7.55
C ARG A 128 -15.39 2.94 7.27
N HIS A 129 -16.00 4.11 7.54
CA HIS A 129 -17.40 4.36 7.22
C HIS A 129 -17.69 4.32 5.72
N LEU A 130 -16.72 4.68 4.89
CA LEU A 130 -16.78 4.54 3.42
C LEU A 130 -16.60 3.07 2.94
N GLY A 131 -16.44 2.13 3.85
CA GLY A 131 -16.24 0.70 3.58
C GLY A 131 -14.82 0.34 3.15
N CYS A 132 -13.85 1.25 3.31
CA CYS A 132 -12.43 1.01 3.05
C CYS A 132 -11.71 0.59 4.34
N GLN A 133 -10.56 -0.08 4.22
CA GLN A 133 -9.63 -0.23 5.34
C GLN A 133 -8.82 1.07 5.49
N ALA A 134 -8.63 1.50 6.75
CA ALA A 134 -7.80 2.65 7.07
C ALA A 134 -6.39 2.21 7.48
N SER A 135 -5.38 2.78 6.85
CA SER A 135 -3.98 2.56 7.21
C SER A 135 -3.28 3.89 7.49
N ILE A 136 -2.33 3.88 8.43
CA ILE A 136 -1.52 5.05 8.76
C ILE A 136 -0.08 4.83 8.32
N ALA A 137 0.51 5.82 7.65
CA ALA A 137 1.90 5.80 7.22
C ALA A 137 2.77 6.69 8.10
N LEU A 138 4.07 6.35 8.20
CA LEU A 138 5.06 7.21 8.83
C LEU A 138 6.37 7.21 8.02
N ASN A 139 6.99 8.39 7.94
CA ASN A 139 8.26 8.61 7.24
C ASN A 139 9.46 8.10 8.06
N PRO A 140 10.65 7.91 7.44
CA PRO A 140 11.84 7.47 8.14
C PRO A 140 12.22 8.33 9.35
N PRO A 141 12.16 9.68 9.35
CA PRO A 141 12.51 10.49 10.51
C PRO A 141 11.43 10.51 11.60
N THR A 142 10.20 10.08 11.33
CA THR A 142 9.09 10.12 12.30
C THR A 142 9.20 8.98 13.28
N ALA A 143 9.22 9.27 14.59
CA ALA A 143 9.29 8.26 15.63
C ALA A 143 8.03 7.38 15.65
N VAL A 144 8.19 6.08 15.94
CA VAL A 144 7.06 5.12 15.96
C VAL A 144 6.03 5.46 17.03
N GLU A 145 6.44 6.11 18.11
CA GLU A 145 5.59 6.59 19.21
C GLU A 145 4.48 7.54 18.73
N ALA A 146 4.69 8.21 17.60
CA ALA A 146 3.67 9.08 17.01
C ALA A 146 2.40 8.33 16.58
N ILE A 147 2.49 7.03 16.33
CA ILE A 147 1.35 6.22 15.86
C ILE A 147 0.91 5.13 16.85
N LEU A 148 1.73 4.76 17.84
CA LEU A 148 1.37 3.72 18.83
C LEU A 148 -0.01 3.94 19.47
N PRO A 149 -0.41 5.17 19.87
CA PRO A 149 -1.73 5.41 20.47
C PRO A 149 -2.93 5.13 19.56
N TYR A 150 -2.70 5.01 18.24
CA TYR A 150 -3.76 4.91 17.25
C TYR A 150 -3.88 3.52 16.62
N LEU A 151 -3.09 2.53 17.07
CA LEU A 151 -3.07 1.20 16.45
C LEU A 151 -4.44 0.50 16.45
N ASP A 152 -5.31 0.76 17.45
CA ASP A 152 -6.66 0.18 17.49
C ASP A 152 -7.66 0.90 16.58
N GLU A 153 -7.30 2.08 16.10
CA GLU A 153 -8.14 2.89 15.21
C GLU A 153 -7.85 2.64 13.71
N VAL A 154 -6.81 1.82 13.40
CA VAL A 154 -6.41 1.52 12.03
C VAL A 154 -6.33 0.01 11.77
N ASP A 155 -6.45 -0.38 10.51
CA ASP A 155 -6.42 -1.77 10.08
C ASP A 155 -5.00 -2.24 9.73
N ALA A 156 -4.12 -1.29 9.37
CA ALA A 156 -2.73 -1.54 9.01
C ALA A 156 -1.84 -0.31 9.26
N VAL A 157 -0.54 -0.53 9.19
CA VAL A 157 0.49 0.53 9.23
C VAL A 157 1.42 0.37 8.03
N LEU A 158 1.77 1.48 7.36
CA LEU A 158 2.81 1.54 6.35
C LEU A 158 4.05 2.22 6.92
N VAL A 159 5.17 1.50 6.97
CA VAL A 159 6.47 2.06 7.35
C VAL A 159 7.24 2.41 6.08
N MET A 160 7.55 3.70 5.89
CA MET A 160 8.41 4.14 4.81
C MET A 160 9.87 3.82 5.13
N SER A 161 10.56 3.15 4.22
CA SER A 161 12.01 2.89 4.29
C SER A 161 12.83 3.82 3.39
N VAL A 162 12.17 4.80 2.81
CA VAL A 162 12.75 5.91 2.07
C VAL A 162 11.90 7.15 2.28
N MET A 163 12.43 8.34 2.02
CA MET A 163 11.55 9.51 1.94
C MET A 163 10.62 9.38 0.73
N PRO A 164 9.30 9.58 0.90
CA PRO A 164 8.33 9.41 -0.17
C PRO A 164 8.56 10.42 -1.32
N GLY A 165 8.04 10.08 -2.52
CA GLY A 165 8.07 10.97 -3.69
C GLY A 165 8.72 10.38 -4.95
N PHE A 166 9.69 9.48 -4.82
CA PHE A 166 10.38 8.88 -5.97
C PHE A 166 10.65 7.39 -5.75
N GLY A 167 10.53 6.61 -6.83
CA GLY A 167 10.91 5.20 -6.82
C GLY A 167 12.43 4.97 -6.92
N GLY A 168 12.88 3.74 -6.64
CA GLY A 168 14.25 3.29 -6.87
C GLY A 168 15.30 3.75 -5.85
N GLN A 169 14.89 4.31 -4.73
CA GLN A 169 15.76 4.76 -3.64
C GLN A 169 16.39 3.59 -2.86
N VAL A 170 17.42 3.88 -2.08
CA VAL A 170 18.12 2.91 -1.24
C VAL A 170 17.32 2.69 0.06
N PHE A 171 17.10 1.43 0.40
CA PHE A 171 16.41 1.02 1.62
C PHE A 171 17.16 1.49 2.88
N ASP A 172 16.46 2.19 3.75
CA ASP A 172 16.97 2.56 5.09
C ASP A 172 16.64 1.46 6.09
N ALA A 173 17.64 0.67 6.47
CA ALA A 173 17.47 -0.43 7.42
C ALA A 173 17.16 0.02 8.86
N THR A 174 17.40 1.28 9.22
CA THR A 174 17.10 1.80 10.56
C THR A 174 15.61 1.78 10.89
N VAL A 175 14.74 1.87 9.86
CA VAL A 175 13.28 1.81 10.06
C VAL A 175 12.78 0.43 10.51
N LEU A 176 13.60 -0.61 10.42
CA LEU A 176 13.24 -1.95 10.86
C LEU A 176 12.99 -2.02 12.37
N ASP A 177 13.60 -1.14 13.15
CA ASP A 177 13.31 -1.02 14.58
C ASP A 177 11.86 -0.58 14.84
N LYS A 178 11.30 0.27 13.97
CA LYS A 178 9.87 0.63 14.02
C LYS A 178 8.98 -0.56 13.70
N VAL A 179 9.35 -1.37 12.71
CA VAL A 179 8.60 -2.58 12.36
C VAL A 179 8.58 -3.54 13.55
N ARG A 180 9.72 -3.76 14.22
CA ARG A 180 9.81 -4.59 15.43
C ARG A 180 8.96 -4.05 16.58
N ALA A 181 9.03 -2.74 16.82
CA ALA A 181 8.23 -2.07 17.86
C ALA A 181 6.72 -2.23 17.62
N LEU A 182 6.27 -2.03 16.37
CA LEU A 182 4.88 -2.21 15.97
C LEU A 182 4.42 -3.67 16.14
N ARG A 183 5.25 -4.62 15.73
CA ARG A 183 4.96 -6.06 15.90
C ARG A 183 4.87 -6.47 17.36
N ALA A 184 5.75 -5.92 18.21
CA ALA A 184 5.70 -6.15 19.65
C ALA A 184 4.45 -5.51 20.30
N ALA A 185 4.09 -4.29 19.88
CA ALA A 185 2.92 -3.59 20.42
C ALA A 185 1.59 -4.26 20.02
N ARG A 186 1.50 -4.81 18.81
CA ARG A 186 0.29 -5.48 18.31
C ARG A 186 0.65 -6.67 17.42
N PRO A 187 0.72 -7.90 17.96
CA PRO A 187 1.17 -9.09 17.24
C PRO A 187 0.38 -9.44 15.98
N SER A 188 -0.90 -9.06 15.89
CA SER A 188 -1.76 -9.30 14.72
C SER A 188 -1.78 -8.16 13.70
N LEU A 189 -1.04 -7.06 13.92
CA LEU A 189 -1.06 -5.89 13.06
C LEU A 189 -0.56 -6.23 11.65
N LYS A 190 -1.27 -5.76 10.63
CA LYS A 190 -0.75 -5.76 9.26
C LYS A 190 0.27 -4.63 9.15
N ILE A 191 1.51 -4.96 8.83
CA ILE A 191 2.61 -4.00 8.70
C ILE A 191 3.13 -4.09 7.27
N SER A 192 2.93 -3.02 6.52
CA SER A 192 3.50 -2.83 5.19
C SER A 192 4.81 -2.07 5.30
N ILE A 193 5.74 -2.34 4.40
CA ILE A 193 6.97 -1.56 4.25
C ILE A 193 7.13 -1.16 2.79
N ASP A 194 7.49 0.10 2.55
CA ASP A 194 7.65 0.67 1.22
C ASP A 194 8.96 1.45 1.08
N GLY A 195 9.63 1.21 -0.05
CA GLY A 195 10.90 1.82 -0.43
C GLY A 195 12.06 0.83 -0.51
N GLY A 196 12.75 0.79 -1.63
CA GLY A 196 13.98 0.00 -1.82
C GLY A 196 13.83 -1.52 -1.62
N ILE A 197 12.63 -2.07 -1.78
CA ILE A 197 12.37 -3.50 -1.60
C ILE A 197 12.98 -4.29 -2.75
N LYS A 198 13.88 -5.23 -2.37
CA LYS A 198 14.58 -6.20 -3.21
C LYS A 198 14.62 -7.53 -2.44
N PRO A 199 15.08 -8.65 -3.02
CA PRO A 199 15.10 -9.95 -2.33
C PRO A 199 15.82 -9.96 -0.97
N ASP A 200 16.95 -9.26 -0.85
CA ASP A 200 17.73 -9.13 0.39
C ASP A 200 17.02 -8.24 1.44
N THR A 201 16.50 -7.06 1.04
CA THR A 201 15.77 -6.18 1.94
C THR A 201 14.40 -6.74 2.31
N ALA A 202 13.78 -7.55 1.44
CA ALA A 202 12.57 -8.31 1.75
C ALA A 202 12.81 -9.30 2.90
N THR A 203 13.96 -10.00 2.90
CA THR A 203 14.38 -10.87 4.00
C THR A 203 14.44 -10.10 5.32
N LEU A 204 15.12 -8.93 5.33
CA LEU A 204 15.26 -8.10 6.54
C LEU A 204 13.92 -7.59 7.04
N ALA A 205 13.07 -7.10 6.13
CA ALA A 205 11.77 -6.55 6.46
C ALA A 205 10.85 -7.60 7.09
N VAL A 206 10.80 -8.81 6.52
CA VAL A 206 9.97 -9.90 7.05
C VAL A 206 10.51 -10.42 8.39
N SER A 207 11.83 -10.58 8.54
CA SER A 207 12.45 -10.94 9.83
C SER A 207 12.15 -9.91 10.93
N ALA A 208 11.97 -8.62 10.57
CA ALA A 208 11.55 -7.60 11.51
C ALA A 208 10.04 -7.65 11.84
N GLY A 209 9.23 -8.38 11.07
CA GLY A 209 7.81 -8.56 11.30
C GLY A 209 6.89 -7.91 10.26
N ALA A 210 7.40 -7.44 9.11
CA ALA A 210 6.58 -6.95 8.02
C ALA A 210 5.74 -8.09 7.43
N THR A 211 4.49 -7.79 7.07
CA THR A 211 3.54 -8.73 6.48
C THR A 211 3.18 -8.37 5.03
N GLN A 212 3.61 -7.21 4.56
CA GLN A 212 3.39 -6.75 3.20
C GLN A 212 4.60 -5.96 2.71
N LEU A 213 5.02 -6.22 1.49
CA LEU A 213 6.19 -5.65 0.85
C LEU A 213 5.75 -4.87 -0.39
N VAL A 214 5.86 -3.55 -0.36
CA VAL A 214 5.58 -2.71 -1.54
C VAL A 214 6.82 -2.67 -2.41
N ALA A 215 6.72 -3.18 -3.63
CA ALA A 215 7.84 -3.32 -4.55
C ALA A 215 7.54 -2.64 -5.90
N GLY A 216 8.26 -1.59 -6.22
CA GLY A 216 8.17 -0.88 -7.49
C GLY A 216 9.22 -1.36 -8.49
N SER A 217 10.39 -0.74 -8.46
CA SER A 217 11.47 -0.98 -9.44
C SER A 217 11.94 -2.43 -9.51
N ALA A 218 11.85 -3.20 -8.42
CA ALA A 218 12.22 -4.62 -8.42
C ALA A 218 11.27 -5.46 -9.28
N VAL A 219 10.00 -5.07 -9.41
CA VAL A 219 9.02 -5.75 -10.25
C VAL A 219 9.09 -5.23 -11.69
N PHE A 220 9.04 -3.91 -11.88
CA PHE A 220 8.87 -3.28 -13.21
C PHE A 220 10.17 -3.08 -14.00
N ARG A 221 11.33 -3.42 -13.43
CA ARG A 221 12.63 -3.30 -14.13
C ARG A 221 12.71 -4.13 -15.41
N ASN A 222 12.03 -5.28 -15.46
CA ASN A 222 12.02 -6.19 -16.59
C ASN A 222 10.58 -6.38 -17.07
N PRO A 223 10.04 -5.48 -17.89
CA PRO A 223 8.67 -5.59 -18.40
C PRO A 223 8.41 -6.96 -19.05
N GLY A 224 7.27 -7.55 -18.76
CA GLY A 224 6.88 -8.87 -19.28
C GLY A 224 7.44 -10.08 -18.51
N ASN A 225 8.33 -9.89 -17.53
CA ASN A 225 8.88 -10.98 -16.70
C ASN A 225 8.55 -10.82 -15.20
N TYR A 226 7.32 -10.42 -14.90
CA TYR A 226 6.89 -10.15 -13.52
C TYR A 226 6.87 -11.40 -12.64
N ALA A 227 6.55 -12.57 -13.21
CA ALA A 227 6.53 -13.83 -12.46
C ALA A 227 7.89 -14.17 -11.84
N ALA A 228 9.01 -13.98 -12.58
CA ALA A 228 10.34 -14.21 -12.05
C ALA A 228 10.71 -13.21 -10.96
N ALA A 229 10.44 -11.91 -11.16
CA ALA A 229 10.68 -10.89 -10.15
C ALA A 229 9.90 -11.15 -8.84
N LEU A 230 8.64 -11.56 -8.97
CA LEU A 230 7.80 -11.93 -7.81
C LEU A 230 8.32 -13.19 -7.12
N ALA A 231 8.82 -14.17 -7.86
CA ALA A 231 9.41 -15.38 -7.30
C ALA A 231 10.67 -15.05 -6.46
N GLU A 232 11.57 -14.21 -6.98
CA GLU A 232 12.78 -13.77 -6.26
C GLU A 232 12.43 -13.00 -4.98
N LEU A 233 11.47 -12.07 -5.04
CA LEU A 233 10.98 -11.34 -3.87
C LEU A 233 10.33 -12.28 -2.85
N GLY A 234 9.51 -13.24 -3.32
CA GLY A 234 8.88 -14.25 -2.49
C GLY A 234 9.90 -15.19 -1.81
N GLU A 235 11.02 -15.53 -2.47
CA GLU A 235 12.10 -16.27 -1.84
C GLU A 235 12.80 -15.46 -0.75
N GLY A 236 13.08 -14.18 -1.01
CA GLY A 236 13.60 -13.26 0.00
C GLY A 236 12.68 -13.20 1.22
N ALA A 237 11.40 -13.03 0.99
CA ALA A 237 10.38 -12.98 2.04
C ALA A 237 10.32 -14.28 2.86
N ARG A 238 10.35 -15.45 2.22
CA ARG A 238 10.36 -16.76 2.91
C ARG A 238 11.58 -16.94 3.80
N ARG A 239 12.79 -16.53 3.34
CA ARG A 239 13.99 -16.57 4.19
C ARG A 239 13.82 -15.76 5.48
N GLY A 240 13.15 -14.60 5.40
CA GLY A 240 12.85 -13.78 6.57
C GLY A 240 11.86 -14.42 7.55
N SER A 241 10.92 -15.23 7.08
CA SER A 241 9.92 -15.91 7.93
C SER A 241 10.50 -17.06 8.78
N HIS A 242 11.69 -17.50 8.48
CA HIS A 242 12.35 -18.62 9.18
C HIS A 242 13.48 -18.17 10.13
N GLN A 243 13.67 -16.89 10.35
CA GLN A 243 14.59 -16.28 11.29
C GLN A 243 13.85 -15.77 12.53
#